data_de727ffc118098e6817e6ea4fcca2ecf
#
_entry.id   de727ffc118098e6817e6ea4fcca2ecf
#
_cell.length_a   1.000
_cell.length_b   1.000
_cell.length_c   1.000
_cell.angle_alpha   90.00
_cell.angle_beta   90.00
_cell.angle_gamma   90.00
#
_symmetry.space_group_name_H-M   'P 1'
#
loop_
_entity.id
_entity.type
_entity.pdbx_description
1 polymer ?
#
loop_
_entity_poly.entity_id
_entity_poly.type
_entity_poly.pdbx_seq_one_letter_code
_entity_poly.pdbx_strand_id
1 'polypeptide(L)'
;MPSMADMPLSYFLFDSMTRLLSPYQFNPFDINPLRDVMAESIDFDELRECDCIKLFISATHVHSGKVRVFHTQEIDLDVVMASACLPFLYKAVTIEGEDYWDGGYLGNPALFPLFYETDTRDLMIVHINPMERDETPKTAHEIMNRINEISFNSSLLKELRAIAFVKKLVEYDMLKDEHKQDFMDILVHSVRSDDIMTKLSVASKFKSDWDFLTDMRDKGRATMKSWLDQNFDALGEHDTVDLHGEFLNSTTKIFENHRGDHTHKAS
;
A
#
# COMPACT_ATOMS: atom_id res chain seq x y z
N MET A 1 14.98 10.15 16.35
CA MET A 1 14.46 8.80 16.56
C MET A 1 14.40 8.52 18.04
N PRO A 2 13.31 8.02 18.61
CA PRO A 2 13.38 7.48 19.97
C PRO A 2 14.41 6.35 19.94
N SER A 3 15.37 6.41 20.87
CA SER A 3 16.40 5.39 21.01
C SER A 3 15.75 4.05 21.41
N MET A 4 16.38 2.92 21.12
CA MET A 4 15.92 1.61 21.64
C MET A 4 15.72 1.64 23.16
N ALA A 5 16.41 2.54 23.86
CA ALA A 5 16.31 2.73 25.32
C ALA A 5 14.94 3.31 25.77
N ASP A 6 14.19 3.92 24.88
CA ASP A 6 12.90 4.57 25.21
C ASP A 6 11.69 3.63 25.02
N MET A 7 11.90 2.38 24.55
CA MET A 7 10.84 1.41 24.41
C MET A 7 10.62 0.62 25.70
N PRO A 8 9.35 0.39 26.12
CA PRO A 8 9.04 -0.41 27.30
C PRO A 8 9.61 -1.82 27.18
N LEU A 9 10.08 -2.40 28.28
CA LEU A 9 10.55 -3.79 28.33
C LEU A 9 9.48 -4.77 27.80
N SER A 10 8.20 -4.47 28.01
CA SER A 10 7.07 -5.22 27.49
C SER A 10 7.08 -5.34 25.96
N TYR A 11 7.51 -4.29 25.24
CA TYR A 11 7.64 -4.33 23.79
C TYR A 11 8.72 -5.33 23.35
N PHE A 12 9.89 -5.33 23.98
CA PHE A 12 10.95 -6.29 23.68
C PHE A 12 10.56 -7.73 23.95
N LEU A 13 9.86 -7.97 25.04
CA LEU A 13 9.33 -9.28 25.36
C LEU A 13 8.29 -9.73 24.33
N PHE A 14 7.40 -8.85 23.94
CA PHE A 14 6.38 -9.11 22.92
C PHE A 14 7.02 -9.39 21.56
N ASP A 15 7.94 -8.52 21.08
CA ASP A 15 8.66 -8.72 19.81
C ASP A 15 9.45 -10.05 19.81
N SER A 16 10.11 -10.38 20.92
CA SER A 16 10.83 -11.66 21.06
C SER A 16 9.85 -12.85 21.04
N MET A 17 8.72 -12.74 21.70
CA MET A 17 7.70 -13.78 21.73
C MET A 17 7.10 -14.04 20.37
N THR A 18 6.75 -13.00 19.61
CA THR A 18 6.16 -13.11 18.26
C THR A 18 7.15 -13.66 17.22
N ARG A 19 8.46 -13.62 17.50
CA ARG A 19 9.51 -14.24 16.68
C ARG A 19 9.74 -15.71 16.99
N LEU A 20 9.43 -16.15 18.21
CA LEU A 20 9.70 -17.51 18.68
C LEU A 20 8.47 -18.39 18.68
N LEU A 21 7.29 -17.80 18.86
CA LEU A 21 6.02 -18.51 18.96
C LEU A 21 5.07 -18.05 17.86
N SER A 22 4.30 -18.97 17.30
CA SER A 22 3.23 -18.62 16.37
C SER A 22 2.01 -18.07 17.10
N PRO A 23 1.11 -17.30 16.45
CA PRO A 23 -0.13 -16.85 17.07
C PRO A 23 -1.02 -17.99 17.55
N TYR A 24 -0.90 -19.18 16.95
CA TYR A 24 -1.61 -20.38 17.41
C TYR A 24 -1.12 -20.87 18.78
N GLN A 25 0.10 -20.49 19.19
CA GLN A 25 0.70 -20.87 20.48
C GLN A 25 0.52 -19.81 21.55
N PHE A 26 0.77 -18.51 21.21
CA PHE A 26 0.69 -17.45 22.23
C PHE A 26 -0.69 -16.79 22.33
N ASN A 27 -1.54 -16.90 21.31
CA ASN A 27 -2.91 -16.39 21.29
C ASN A 27 -3.92 -17.51 20.95
N PRO A 28 -4.02 -18.56 21.76
CA PRO A 28 -4.87 -19.72 21.46
C PRO A 28 -6.36 -19.37 21.40
N PHE A 29 -6.79 -18.29 22.07
CA PHE A 29 -8.18 -17.83 22.11
C PHE A 29 -8.49 -16.81 20.97
N ASP A 30 -7.52 -16.50 20.13
CA ASP A 30 -7.65 -15.58 19.00
C ASP A 30 -8.18 -14.19 19.40
N ILE A 31 -7.67 -13.67 20.51
CA ILE A 31 -8.05 -12.35 21.03
C ILE A 31 -7.53 -11.28 20.07
N ASN A 32 -8.45 -10.52 19.48
CA ASN A 32 -8.14 -9.41 18.60
C ASN A 32 -9.09 -8.22 18.89
N PRO A 33 -8.64 -7.22 19.68
CA PRO A 33 -9.49 -6.09 20.06
C PRO A 33 -9.98 -5.25 18.87
N LEU A 34 -9.28 -5.30 17.72
CA LEU A 34 -9.73 -4.61 16.51
C LEU A 34 -11.08 -5.16 16.04
N ARG A 35 -11.34 -6.46 16.22
CA ARG A 35 -12.59 -7.09 15.84
C ARG A 35 -13.81 -6.46 16.54
N ASP A 36 -13.70 -6.22 17.83
CA ASP A 36 -14.77 -5.62 18.62
C ASP A 36 -15.01 -4.16 18.17
N VAL A 37 -13.94 -3.39 17.99
CA VAL A 37 -14.02 -2.00 17.50
C VAL A 37 -14.68 -1.93 16.13
N MET A 38 -14.32 -2.82 15.20
CA MET A 38 -14.91 -2.83 13.86
C MET A 38 -16.39 -3.25 13.90
N ALA A 39 -16.74 -4.26 14.71
CA ALA A 39 -18.11 -4.72 14.85
C ALA A 39 -19.03 -3.65 15.47
N GLU A 40 -18.52 -2.83 16.40
CA GLU A 40 -19.27 -1.75 17.02
C GLU A 40 -19.36 -0.49 16.15
N SER A 41 -18.41 -0.30 15.22
CA SER A 41 -18.29 0.95 14.46
C SER A 41 -18.93 0.90 13.07
N ILE A 42 -19.15 -0.29 12.51
CA ILE A 42 -19.61 -0.47 11.13
C ILE A 42 -20.87 -1.33 11.11
N ASP A 43 -21.91 -0.82 10.49
CA ASP A 43 -23.07 -1.59 10.07
C ASP A 43 -22.76 -2.21 8.70
N PHE A 44 -22.39 -3.49 8.70
CA PHE A 44 -22.02 -4.20 7.48
C PHE A 44 -23.21 -4.48 6.56
N ASP A 45 -24.43 -4.55 7.08
CA ASP A 45 -25.61 -4.74 6.26
C ASP A 45 -25.93 -3.45 5.48
N GLU A 46 -25.91 -2.30 6.15
CA GLU A 46 -26.05 -0.99 5.51
C GLU A 46 -24.93 -0.72 4.51
N LEU A 47 -23.67 -1.12 4.84
CA LEU A 47 -22.55 -0.96 3.96
C LEU A 47 -22.72 -1.73 2.64
N ARG A 48 -23.19 -2.97 2.68
CA ARG A 48 -23.41 -3.80 1.48
C ARG A 48 -24.55 -3.30 0.60
N GLU A 49 -25.52 -2.61 1.18
CA GLU A 49 -26.64 -2.01 0.45
C GLU A 49 -26.32 -0.62 -0.15
N CYS A 50 -25.17 -0.02 0.21
CA CYS A 50 -24.78 1.30 -0.27
C CYS A 50 -24.25 1.25 -1.70
N ASP A 51 -24.97 1.89 -2.63
CA ASP A 51 -24.56 2.05 -4.04
C ASP A 51 -23.70 3.32 -4.28
N CYS A 52 -23.48 4.13 -3.24
CA CYS A 52 -22.81 5.43 -3.36
C CYS A 52 -21.27 5.31 -3.45
N ILE A 53 -20.68 4.22 -2.94
CA ILE A 53 -19.24 3.95 -2.94
C ILE A 53 -19.01 2.49 -3.30
N LYS A 54 -18.11 2.24 -4.24
CA LYS A 54 -17.59 0.90 -4.50
C LYS A 54 -16.36 0.67 -3.64
N LEU A 55 -16.40 -0.35 -2.79
CA LEU A 55 -15.28 -0.75 -1.93
C LEU A 55 -14.62 -2.01 -2.48
N PHE A 56 -13.28 -2.01 -2.45
CA PHE A 56 -12.45 -3.13 -2.81
C PHE A 56 -11.46 -3.39 -1.68
N ILE A 57 -11.59 -4.54 -1.01
CA ILE A 57 -10.70 -4.93 0.07
C ILE A 57 -9.87 -6.13 -0.36
N SER A 58 -8.55 -6.02 -0.28
CA SER A 58 -7.65 -7.11 -0.64
C SER A 58 -7.25 -7.93 0.58
N ALA A 59 -7.16 -9.24 0.40
CA ALA A 59 -6.53 -10.16 1.34
C ALA A 59 -5.62 -11.15 0.58
N THR A 60 -4.64 -11.71 1.27
CA THR A 60 -3.73 -12.71 0.73
C THR A 60 -4.26 -14.09 1.04
N HIS A 61 -4.63 -14.86 0.01
CA HIS A 61 -5.03 -16.24 0.15
C HIS A 61 -3.83 -17.10 0.52
N VAL A 62 -3.86 -17.75 1.68
CA VAL A 62 -2.68 -18.41 2.29
C VAL A 62 -2.19 -19.56 1.44
N HIS A 63 -3.09 -20.43 0.98
CA HIS A 63 -2.72 -21.67 0.29
C HIS A 63 -2.14 -21.42 -1.11
N SER A 64 -2.65 -20.44 -1.84
CA SER A 64 -2.19 -20.17 -3.22
C SER A 64 -1.17 -19.04 -3.34
N GLY A 65 -1.02 -18.22 -2.31
CA GLY A 65 -0.20 -17.00 -2.38
C GLY A 65 -0.71 -16.00 -3.40
N LYS A 66 -2.03 -15.94 -3.65
CA LYS A 66 -2.66 -14.99 -4.57
C LYS A 66 -3.44 -13.94 -3.79
N VAL A 67 -3.55 -12.74 -4.37
CA VAL A 67 -4.46 -11.73 -3.85
C VAL A 67 -5.90 -12.13 -4.16
N ARG A 68 -6.80 -12.02 -3.16
CA ARG A 68 -8.25 -11.98 -3.36
C ARG A 68 -8.71 -10.56 -3.10
N VAL A 69 -9.55 -10.03 -3.97
CA VAL A 69 -10.25 -8.77 -3.76
C VAL A 69 -11.70 -9.09 -3.49
N PHE A 70 -12.20 -8.53 -2.39
CA PHE A 70 -13.60 -8.59 -1.99
C PHE A 70 -14.29 -7.28 -2.38
N HIS A 71 -15.45 -7.39 -3.00
CA HIS A 71 -16.25 -6.25 -3.45
C HIS A 71 -17.26 -5.85 -2.37
N THR A 72 -17.84 -4.66 -2.48
CA THR A 72 -18.76 -4.08 -1.49
C THR A 72 -19.78 -5.09 -0.94
N GLN A 73 -20.38 -5.89 -1.81
CA GLN A 73 -21.42 -6.88 -1.45
C GLN A 73 -20.89 -8.11 -0.69
N GLU A 74 -19.58 -8.36 -0.75
CA GLU A 74 -18.91 -9.46 -0.06
C GLU A 74 -18.33 -9.03 1.29
N ILE A 75 -18.30 -7.71 1.56
CA ILE A 75 -17.59 -7.17 2.74
C ILE A 75 -18.42 -7.41 4.00
N ASP A 76 -17.80 -8.12 4.92
CA ASP A 76 -18.24 -8.33 6.28
C ASP A 76 -17.09 -8.10 7.27
N LEU A 77 -17.34 -8.37 8.54
CA LEU A 77 -16.33 -8.24 9.59
C LEU A 77 -15.12 -9.14 9.32
N ASP A 78 -15.32 -10.37 8.84
CA ASP A 78 -14.23 -11.32 8.60
C ASP A 78 -13.36 -10.88 7.42
N VAL A 79 -13.92 -10.28 6.38
CA VAL A 79 -13.17 -9.70 5.26
C VAL A 79 -12.26 -8.56 5.73
N VAL A 80 -12.78 -7.66 6.57
CA VAL A 80 -11.96 -6.56 7.12
C VAL A 80 -10.85 -7.11 8.02
N MET A 81 -11.17 -8.09 8.86
CA MET A 81 -10.19 -8.73 9.74
C MET A 81 -9.13 -9.51 8.96
N ALA A 82 -9.49 -10.16 7.83
CA ALA A 82 -8.56 -10.84 6.95
C ALA A 82 -7.57 -9.86 6.31
N SER A 83 -8.08 -8.72 5.82
CA SER A 83 -7.25 -7.66 5.23
C SER A 83 -6.25 -7.03 6.20
N ALA A 84 -6.50 -7.11 7.51
CA ALA A 84 -5.63 -6.60 8.58
C ALA A 84 -4.92 -7.72 9.37
N CYS A 85 -4.98 -8.96 8.90
CA CYS A 85 -4.44 -10.13 9.60
C CYS A 85 -2.94 -10.27 9.40
N LEU A 86 -2.14 -9.69 10.29
CA LEU A 86 -0.70 -9.88 10.31
C LEU A 86 -0.34 -11.29 10.82
N PRO A 87 0.30 -12.15 10.00
CA PRO A 87 0.47 -13.58 10.28
C PRO A 87 1.36 -13.90 11.49
N PHE A 88 2.17 -12.93 11.94
CA PHE A 88 2.97 -13.08 13.15
C PHE A 88 2.23 -12.70 14.44
N LEU A 89 1.03 -12.09 14.33
CA LEU A 89 0.25 -11.58 15.46
C LEU A 89 -1.07 -12.31 15.65
N TYR A 90 -1.71 -12.68 14.53
CA TYR A 90 -3.05 -13.25 14.52
C TYR A 90 -3.10 -14.54 13.72
N LYS A 91 -4.01 -15.41 14.07
CA LYS A 91 -4.33 -16.60 13.27
C LYS A 91 -4.89 -16.16 11.91
N ALA A 92 -4.73 -16.99 10.90
CA ALA A 92 -5.38 -16.75 9.60
C ALA A 92 -6.90 -16.64 9.80
N VAL A 93 -7.53 -15.73 9.08
CA VAL A 93 -8.99 -15.59 9.07
C VAL A 93 -9.55 -16.53 8.00
N THR A 94 -10.50 -17.38 8.40
CA THR A 94 -11.14 -18.32 7.48
C THR A 94 -12.43 -17.74 6.94
N ILE A 95 -12.52 -17.59 5.62
CA ILE A 95 -13.71 -17.13 4.89
C ILE A 95 -14.08 -18.20 3.88
N GLU A 96 -15.31 -18.72 3.93
CA GLU A 96 -15.81 -19.76 3.03
C GLU A 96 -14.93 -21.03 2.99
N GLY A 97 -14.23 -21.33 4.11
CA GLY A 97 -13.36 -22.50 4.23
C GLY A 97 -11.94 -22.31 3.70
N GLU A 98 -11.59 -21.11 3.24
CA GLU A 98 -10.24 -20.73 2.80
C GLU A 98 -9.61 -19.74 3.78
N ASP A 99 -8.28 -19.83 3.96
CA ASP A 99 -7.54 -19.04 4.91
C ASP A 99 -6.88 -17.82 4.28
N TYR A 100 -6.96 -16.68 4.98
CA TYR A 100 -6.48 -15.39 4.50
C TYR A 100 -5.59 -14.69 5.53
N TRP A 101 -4.58 -13.98 5.01
CA TRP A 101 -3.74 -13.02 5.70
C TRP A 101 -3.89 -11.61 5.12
N ASP A 102 -3.23 -10.64 5.75
CA ASP A 102 -3.18 -9.24 5.36
C ASP A 102 -2.95 -9.06 3.84
N GLY A 103 -3.81 -8.25 3.24
CA GLY A 103 -3.72 -7.93 1.80
C GLY A 103 -2.45 -7.21 1.42
N GLY A 104 -1.83 -6.49 2.36
CA GLY A 104 -0.60 -5.73 2.14
C GLY A 104 0.59 -6.55 1.64
N TYR A 105 0.57 -7.88 1.78
CA TYR A 105 1.63 -8.73 1.22
C TYR A 105 1.60 -8.82 -0.31
N LEU A 106 0.40 -8.71 -0.95
CA LEU A 106 0.26 -8.92 -2.39
C LEU A 106 -0.52 -7.82 -3.11
N GLY A 107 -1.35 -7.06 -2.42
CA GLY A 107 -2.15 -5.97 -2.97
C GLY A 107 -2.21 -4.79 -2.01
N ASN A 108 -1.23 -3.89 -2.03
CA ASN A 108 -1.13 -2.74 -1.13
C ASN A 108 -1.00 -1.40 -1.87
N PRO A 109 -2.11 -0.90 -2.43
CA PRO A 109 -3.39 -1.57 -2.71
C PRO A 109 -3.34 -2.46 -3.95
N ALA A 110 -4.37 -3.27 -4.17
CA ALA A 110 -4.66 -3.89 -5.47
C ALA A 110 -5.39 -2.86 -6.33
N LEU A 111 -4.76 -2.36 -7.41
CA LEU A 111 -5.32 -1.29 -8.24
C LEU A 111 -6.18 -1.82 -9.38
N PHE A 112 -5.94 -3.04 -9.84
CA PHE A 112 -6.60 -3.61 -11.02
C PHE A 112 -8.15 -3.60 -10.97
N PRO A 113 -8.85 -3.76 -9.82
CA PRO A 113 -10.30 -3.69 -9.81
C PRO A 113 -10.84 -2.30 -10.19
N LEU A 114 -10.09 -1.26 -9.83
CA LEU A 114 -10.47 0.12 -10.15
C LEU A 114 -10.49 0.37 -11.66
N PHE A 115 -9.63 -0.30 -12.44
CA PHE A 115 -9.55 -0.12 -13.89
C PHE A 115 -10.68 -0.83 -14.64
N TYR A 116 -11.18 -1.92 -14.11
CA TYR A 116 -12.19 -2.75 -14.78
C TYR A 116 -13.62 -2.52 -14.29
N GLU A 117 -13.77 -1.93 -13.09
CA GLU A 117 -15.06 -1.87 -12.40
C GLU A 117 -15.49 -0.46 -12.04
N THR A 118 -14.70 0.56 -12.41
CA THR A 118 -15.07 1.97 -12.22
C THR A 118 -14.93 2.74 -13.53
N ASP A 119 -15.67 3.84 -13.65
CA ASP A 119 -15.65 4.72 -14.82
C ASP A 119 -14.73 5.94 -14.62
N THR A 120 -14.08 6.05 -13.45
CA THR A 120 -13.19 7.16 -13.16
C THR A 120 -11.81 6.96 -13.76
N ARG A 121 -11.26 8.04 -14.33
CA ARG A 121 -9.87 8.06 -14.81
C ARG A 121 -8.88 8.42 -13.72
N ASP A 122 -9.33 9.13 -12.68
CA ASP A 122 -8.46 9.59 -11.61
C ASP A 122 -8.23 8.49 -10.58
N LEU A 123 -6.96 8.14 -10.38
CA LEU A 123 -6.49 7.22 -9.37
C LEU A 123 -5.64 7.96 -8.34
N MET A 124 -6.20 8.22 -7.17
CA MET A 124 -5.48 8.85 -6.06
C MET A 124 -4.94 7.83 -5.08
N ILE A 125 -3.63 7.80 -4.91
CA ILE A 125 -2.94 6.91 -3.98
C ILE A 125 -2.50 7.71 -2.75
N VAL A 126 -2.98 7.29 -1.57
CA VAL A 126 -2.54 7.85 -0.28
C VAL A 126 -1.50 6.92 0.33
N HIS A 127 -0.24 7.35 0.36
CA HIS A 127 0.86 6.54 0.85
C HIS A 127 0.99 6.63 2.37
N ILE A 128 0.95 5.48 3.03
CA ILE A 128 1.19 5.35 4.47
C ILE A 128 2.64 4.93 4.74
N ASN A 129 3.21 4.07 3.88
CA ASN A 129 4.59 3.66 4.00
C ASN A 129 5.48 4.56 3.13
N PRO A 130 6.65 5.02 3.63
CA PRO A 130 7.58 5.78 2.81
C PRO A 130 8.10 4.95 1.64
N MET A 131 8.15 5.57 0.47
CA MET A 131 8.64 4.95 -0.75
C MET A 131 10.18 4.96 -0.77
N GLU A 132 10.76 6.06 -0.35
CA GLU A 132 12.19 6.32 -0.39
C GLU A 132 12.77 6.57 1.01
N ARG A 133 14.05 6.34 1.17
CA ARG A 133 14.85 6.70 2.34
C ARG A 133 16.20 7.22 1.89
N ASP A 134 16.63 8.33 2.47
CA ASP A 134 17.90 8.98 2.11
C ASP A 134 19.10 8.16 2.58
N GLU A 135 18.97 7.44 3.71
CA GLU A 135 20.08 6.71 4.32
C GLU A 135 19.88 5.18 4.25
N THR A 136 20.99 4.49 4.03
CA THR A 136 21.02 3.03 4.14
C THR A 136 20.90 2.60 5.60
N PRO A 137 19.93 1.72 5.96
CA PRO A 137 19.77 1.23 7.31
C PRO A 137 20.98 0.41 7.75
N LYS A 138 21.45 0.59 9.00
CA LYS A 138 22.65 -0.06 9.54
C LYS A 138 22.37 -0.94 10.75
N THR A 139 21.32 -0.68 11.50
CA THR A 139 20.92 -1.52 12.63
C THR A 139 19.96 -2.62 12.20
N ALA A 140 19.94 -3.74 12.92
CA ALA A 140 19.02 -4.84 12.64
C ALA A 140 17.56 -4.38 12.60
N HIS A 141 17.16 -3.49 13.52
CA HIS A 141 15.82 -2.93 13.56
C HIS A 141 15.49 -2.07 12.32
N GLU A 142 16.40 -1.17 11.91
CA GLU A 142 16.23 -0.35 10.71
C GLU A 142 16.18 -1.21 9.44
N ILE A 143 17.01 -2.25 9.36
CA ILE A 143 17.03 -3.19 8.24
C ILE A 143 15.68 -3.92 8.14
N MET A 144 15.17 -4.44 9.26
CA MET A 144 13.87 -5.12 9.29
C MET A 144 12.72 -4.18 8.90
N ASN A 145 12.73 -2.94 9.40
CA ASN A 145 11.74 -1.94 9.02
C ASN A 145 11.79 -1.66 7.51
N ARG A 146 12.99 -1.51 6.95
CA ARG A 146 13.15 -1.26 5.50
C ARG A 146 12.72 -2.45 4.64
N ILE A 147 13.02 -3.67 5.06
CA ILE A 147 12.54 -4.89 4.38
C ILE A 147 11.01 -4.91 4.35
N ASN A 148 10.35 -4.61 5.47
CA ASN A 148 8.89 -4.53 5.52
C ASN A 148 8.34 -3.46 4.57
N GLU A 149 8.89 -2.24 4.58
CA GLU A 149 8.48 -1.17 3.67
C GLU A 149 8.63 -1.58 2.19
N ILE A 150 9.78 -2.17 1.82
CA ILE A 150 10.03 -2.65 0.46
C ILE A 150 9.02 -3.75 0.08
N SER A 151 8.75 -4.69 0.98
CA SER A 151 7.79 -5.76 0.75
C SER A 151 6.39 -5.22 0.51
N PHE A 152 5.92 -4.33 1.38
CA PHE A 152 4.58 -3.75 1.27
C PHE A 152 4.41 -2.82 0.06
N ASN A 153 5.48 -2.12 -0.35
CA ASN A 153 5.44 -1.25 -1.54
C ASN A 153 5.66 -2.01 -2.85
N SER A 154 6.14 -3.25 -2.81
CA SER A 154 6.56 -3.98 -4.02
C SER A 154 5.40 -4.26 -4.99
N SER A 155 4.20 -4.54 -4.49
CA SER A 155 3.01 -4.77 -5.33
C SER A 155 2.59 -3.48 -6.02
N LEU A 156 2.49 -2.38 -5.28
CA LEU A 156 2.14 -1.06 -5.83
C LEU A 156 3.13 -0.62 -6.91
N LEU A 157 4.44 -0.77 -6.67
CA LEU A 157 5.47 -0.44 -7.67
C LEU A 157 5.31 -1.25 -8.96
N LYS A 158 4.93 -2.53 -8.87
CA LYS A 158 4.68 -3.36 -10.05
C LYS A 158 3.45 -2.91 -10.81
N GLU A 159 2.37 -2.57 -10.12
CA GLU A 159 1.14 -2.07 -10.74
C GLU A 159 1.37 -0.70 -11.39
N LEU A 160 2.01 0.25 -10.70
CA LEU A 160 2.36 1.56 -11.28
C LEU A 160 3.27 1.44 -12.51
N ARG A 161 4.21 0.49 -12.49
CA ARG A 161 5.04 0.19 -13.66
C ARG A 161 4.22 -0.36 -14.83
N ALA A 162 3.23 -1.19 -14.56
CA ALA A 162 2.31 -1.69 -15.59
C ALA A 162 1.48 -0.56 -16.19
N ILE A 163 0.92 0.33 -15.35
CA ILE A 163 0.20 1.52 -15.79
C ILE A 163 1.09 2.39 -16.67
N ALA A 164 2.30 2.73 -16.20
CA ALA A 164 3.26 3.53 -16.94
C ALA A 164 3.61 2.91 -18.30
N PHE A 165 3.73 1.59 -18.38
CA PHE A 165 3.98 0.88 -19.63
C PHE A 165 2.78 0.97 -20.60
N VAL A 166 1.56 0.79 -20.11
CA VAL A 166 0.34 0.95 -20.94
C VAL A 166 0.21 2.37 -21.44
N LYS A 167 0.38 3.38 -20.57
CA LYS A 167 0.38 4.81 -20.99
C LYS A 167 1.38 5.06 -22.11
N LYS A 168 2.58 4.53 -22.00
CA LYS A 168 3.60 4.63 -23.05
C LYS A 168 3.12 4.02 -24.37
N LEU A 169 2.44 2.88 -24.37
CA LEU A 169 1.90 2.28 -25.60
C LEU A 169 0.83 3.18 -26.25
N VAL A 170 0.00 3.82 -25.43
CA VAL A 170 -1.03 4.76 -25.91
C VAL A 170 -0.38 6.03 -26.47
N GLU A 171 0.53 6.66 -25.73
CA GLU A 171 1.21 7.89 -26.13
C GLU A 171 2.00 7.78 -27.44
N TYR A 172 2.69 6.64 -27.62
CA TYR A 172 3.49 6.39 -28.84
C TYR A 172 2.70 5.78 -30.00
N ASP A 173 1.37 5.75 -29.89
CA ASP A 173 0.48 5.18 -30.92
C ASP A 173 0.84 3.73 -31.33
N MET A 174 1.27 2.94 -30.35
CA MET A 174 1.71 1.54 -30.56
C MET A 174 0.55 0.55 -30.52
N LEU A 175 -0.66 1.00 -30.15
CA LEU A 175 -1.87 0.18 -30.14
C LEU A 175 -2.61 0.36 -31.45
N LYS A 176 -3.20 -0.73 -31.99
CA LYS A 176 -4.11 -0.63 -33.10
C LYS A 176 -5.37 0.14 -32.69
N ASP A 177 -5.95 0.92 -33.63
CA ASP A 177 -7.11 1.77 -33.35
C ASP A 177 -8.31 0.98 -32.80
N GLU A 178 -8.49 -0.29 -33.21
CA GLU A 178 -9.53 -1.19 -32.73
C GLU A 178 -9.43 -1.53 -31.24
N HIS A 179 -8.24 -1.37 -30.63
CA HIS A 179 -7.99 -1.68 -29.22
C HIS A 179 -7.79 -0.45 -28.34
N LYS A 180 -7.66 0.75 -28.90
CA LYS A 180 -7.42 1.97 -28.11
C LYS A 180 -8.55 2.25 -27.10
N GLN A 181 -9.79 1.95 -27.49
CA GLN A 181 -10.95 2.15 -26.61
C GLN A 181 -11.04 1.14 -25.45
N ASP A 182 -10.26 0.03 -25.53
CA ASP A 182 -10.22 -1.00 -24.47
C ASP A 182 -9.27 -0.58 -23.33
N PHE A 183 -8.47 0.47 -23.53
CA PHE A 183 -7.51 0.97 -22.55
C PHE A 183 -7.91 2.34 -22.04
N MET A 184 -8.18 2.42 -20.74
CA MET A 184 -8.44 3.69 -20.09
C MET A 184 -7.12 4.43 -19.85
N ASP A 185 -7.05 5.71 -20.21
CA ASP A 185 -5.94 6.57 -19.85
C ASP A 185 -6.11 7.02 -18.38
N ILE A 186 -5.50 6.28 -17.48
CA ILE A 186 -5.58 6.50 -16.02
C ILE A 186 -4.69 7.68 -15.65
N LEU A 187 -5.24 8.62 -14.90
CA LEU A 187 -4.54 9.76 -14.32
C LEU A 187 -4.12 9.42 -12.88
N VAL A 188 -2.82 9.35 -12.63
CA VAL A 188 -2.31 8.93 -11.33
C VAL A 188 -1.92 10.13 -10.48
N HIS A 189 -2.46 10.15 -9.27
CA HIS A 189 -2.22 11.16 -8.24
C HIS A 189 -1.63 10.48 -7.00
N SER A 190 -0.66 11.14 -6.36
CA SER A 190 0.03 10.58 -5.20
C SER A 190 0.08 11.60 -4.07
N VAL A 191 -0.46 11.22 -2.92
CA VAL A 191 -0.36 11.98 -1.68
C VAL A 191 0.66 11.30 -0.77
N ARG A 192 1.78 11.96 -0.53
CA ARG A 192 2.91 11.44 0.26
C ARG A 192 3.21 12.35 1.44
N SER A 193 3.70 11.76 2.52
CA SER A 193 4.22 12.46 3.70
C SER A 193 5.50 11.78 4.20
N ASP A 194 6.43 11.51 3.28
CA ASP A 194 7.66 10.76 3.56
C ASP A 194 8.51 11.45 4.64
N ASP A 195 8.53 12.79 4.69
CA ASP A 195 9.19 13.59 5.72
C ASP A 195 8.66 13.33 7.15
N ILE A 196 7.40 12.92 7.28
CA ILE A 196 6.76 12.53 8.53
C ILE A 196 6.94 11.04 8.77
N MET A 197 6.61 10.21 7.76
CA MET A 197 6.54 8.76 7.89
C MET A 197 7.91 8.10 8.08
N THR A 198 8.97 8.65 7.50
CA THR A 198 10.35 8.17 7.70
C THR A 198 10.84 8.31 9.15
N LYS A 199 10.23 9.20 9.93
CA LYS A 199 10.53 9.40 11.36
C LYS A 199 9.82 8.41 12.27
N LEU A 200 8.83 7.68 11.73
CA LEU A 200 8.07 6.66 12.45
C LEU A 200 8.70 5.28 12.24
N SER A 201 8.59 4.43 13.25
CA SER A 201 8.99 3.02 13.17
C SER A 201 7.77 2.13 12.97
N VAL A 202 7.97 0.87 12.57
CA VAL A 202 6.88 -0.13 12.52
C VAL A 202 6.15 -0.24 13.86
N ALA A 203 6.86 -0.07 14.98
CA ALA A 203 6.27 -0.07 16.32
C ALA A 203 5.23 1.05 16.53
N SER A 204 5.31 2.15 15.79
CA SER A 204 4.31 3.22 15.88
C SER A 204 2.92 2.79 15.42
N LYS A 205 2.83 1.73 14.58
CA LYS A 205 1.56 1.15 14.12
C LYS A 205 0.75 0.50 15.26
N PHE A 206 1.40 0.16 16.36
CA PHE A 206 0.75 -0.38 17.57
C PHE A 206 0.48 0.66 18.65
N LYS A 207 0.78 1.93 18.37
CA LYS A 207 0.58 3.01 19.33
C LYS A 207 -0.86 3.50 19.24
N SER A 208 -1.66 3.17 20.27
CA SER A 208 -3.09 3.55 20.39
C SER A 208 -3.32 4.77 21.29
N ASP A 209 -2.26 5.50 21.63
CA ASP A 209 -2.32 6.73 22.42
C ASP A 209 -3.13 7.79 21.66
N TRP A 210 -4.11 8.41 22.36
CA TRP A 210 -5.06 9.36 21.72
C TRP A 210 -4.35 10.61 21.18
N ASP A 211 -3.34 11.11 21.87
CA ASP A 211 -2.58 12.29 21.42
C ASP A 211 -1.80 11.96 20.14
N PHE A 212 -1.23 10.75 20.06
CA PHE A 212 -0.56 10.27 18.86
C PHE A 212 -1.53 10.12 17.69
N LEU A 213 -2.69 9.53 17.90
CA LEU A 213 -3.70 9.34 16.84
C LEU A 213 -4.24 10.67 16.33
N THR A 214 -4.49 11.63 17.23
CA THR A 214 -4.95 12.98 16.85
C THR A 214 -3.85 13.78 16.14
N ASP A 215 -2.59 13.67 16.54
CA ASP A 215 -1.45 14.27 15.85
C ASP A 215 -1.30 13.70 14.41
N MET A 216 -1.42 12.38 14.24
CA MET A 216 -1.39 11.75 12.91
C MET A 216 -2.57 12.19 12.03
N ARG A 217 -3.76 12.28 12.58
CA ARG A 217 -4.94 12.83 11.89
C ARG A 217 -4.69 14.25 11.38
N ASP A 218 -4.16 15.12 12.24
CA ASP A 218 -3.96 16.52 11.90
C ASP A 218 -2.83 16.70 10.88
N LYS A 219 -1.79 15.90 10.96
CA LYS A 219 -0.73 15.81 9.94
C LYS A 219 -1.28 15.33 8.60
N GLY A 220 -2.10 14.27 8.59
CA GLY A 220 -2.75 13.78 7.37
C GLY A 220 -3.65 14.83 6.71
N ARG A 221 -4.44 15.57 7.52
CA ARG A 221 -5.26 16.69 7.04
C ARG A 221 -4.43 17.81 6.43
N ALA A 222 -3.32 18.18 7.09
CA ALA A 222 -2.42 19.22 6.59
C ALA A 222 -1.75 18.80 5.27
N THR A 223 -1.28 17.56 5.18
CA THR A 223 -0.70 16.99 3.95
C THR A 223 -1.70 17.02 2.80
N MET A 224 -2.91 16.51 3.02
CA MET A 224 -3.94 16.49 1.99
C MET A 224 -4.38 17.89 1.58
N LYS A 225 -4.52 18.81 2.54
CA LYS A 225 -4.84 20.21 2.24
C LYS A 225 -3.77 20.84 1.35
N SER A 226 -2.51 20.68 1.70
CA SER A 226 -1.38 21.21 0.91
C SER A 226 -1.36 20.61 -0.49
N TRP A 227 -1.65 19.32 -0.61
CA TRP A 227 -1.73 18.64 -1.90
C TRP A 227 -2.87 19.21 -2.77
N LEU A 228 -4.06 19.38 -2.20
CA LEU A 228 -5.22 19.95 -2.89
C LEU A 228 -4.97 21.41 -3.33
N ASP A 229 -4.37 22.23 -2.46
CA ASP A 229 -4.03 23.62 -2.79
C ASP A 229 -3.10 23.73 -4.00
N GLN A 230 -2.31 22.69 -4.32
CA GLN A 230 -1.34 22.65 -5.40
C GLN A 230 -1.82 21.91 -6.65
N ASN A 231 -2.68 20.91 -6.50
CA ASN A 231 -2.97 19.93 -7.55
C ASN A 231 -4.47 19.77 -7.86
N PHE A 232 -5.36 20.54 -7.24
CA PHE A 232 -6.80 20.38 -7.46
C PHE A 232 -7.20 20.50 -8.92
N ASP A 233 -6.59 21.44 -9.64
CA ASP A 233 -6.86 21.70 -11.06
C ASP A 233 -6.29 20.60 -11.99
N ALA A 234 -5.45 19.69 -11.48
CA ALA A 234 -4.94 18.54 -12.23
C ALA A 234 -5.93 17.36 -12.29
N LEU A 235 -6.89 17.32 -11.36
CA LEU A 235 -7.89 16.26 -11.31
C LEU A 235 -8.76 16.26 -12.57
N GLY A 236 -8.86 15.10 -13.22
CA GLY A 236 -9.54 14.94 -14.51
C GLY A 236 -8.77 15.39 -15.72
N GLU A 237 -7.62 16.07 -15.57
CA GLU A 237 -6.86 16.70 -16.66
C GLU A 237 -5.51 16.00 -16.92
N HIS A 238 -4.68 15.81 -15.88
CA HIS A 238 -3.35 15.21 -16.05
C HIS A 238 -2.81 14.60 -14.75
N ASP A 239 -1.84 13.70 -14.90
CA ASP A 239 -1.14 13.06 -13.76
C ASP A 239 -0.43 14.12 -12.89
N THR A 240 -0.39 13.87 -11.58
CA THR A 240 0.48 14.60 -10.64
C THR A 240 1.75 13.82 -10.27
N VAL A 241 1.96 12.66 -10.89
CA VAL A 241 3.11 11.77 -10.71
C VAL A 241 3.83 11.61 -12.04
N ASP A 242 5.15 11.76 -12.05
CA ASP A 242 5.95 11.40 -13.22
C ASP A 242 6.16 9.87 -13.28
N LEU A 243 5.14 9.18 -13.82
CA LEU A 243 5.16 7.72 -13.94
C LEU A 243 6.35 7.20 -14.76
N HIS A 244 6.77 7.94 -15.79
CA HIS A 244 7.91 7.57 -16.62
C HIS A 244 9.24 7.72 -15.89
N GLY A 245 9.46 8.87 -15.25
CA GLY A 245 10.69 9.15 -14.52
C GLY A 245 10.86 8.27 -13.30
N GLU A 246 9.78 8.07 -12.53
CA GLU A 246 9.85 7.33 -11.27
C GLU A 246 9.85 5.81 -11.46
N PHE A 247 9.08 5.26 -12.41
CA PHE A 247 8.83 3.81 -12.46
C PHE A 247 9.40 3.11 -13.70
N LEU A 248 9.59 3.79 -14.83
CA LEU A 248 10.17 3.19 -16.04
C LEU A 248 11.66 3.48 -16.19
N ASN A 249 12.14 4.66 -15.80
CA ASN A 249 13.52 5.09 -16.02
C ASN A 249 14.52 4.62 -14.96
N SER A 250 14.10 3.95 -13.91
CA SER A 250 15.01 3.45 -12.86
C SER A 250 16.09 2.49 -13.37
N THR A 251 15.89 1.92 -14.57
CA THR A 251 16.88 1.10 -15.30
C THR A 251 17.62 1.89 -16.39
N THR A 252 17.11 3.04 -16.81
CA THR A 252 17.63 3.78 -17.99
C THR A 252 18.87 4.61 -17.67
N LYS A 253 19.03 5.09 -16.43
CA LYS A 253 20.26 5.78 -16.00
C LYS A 253 21.51 4.90 -16.13
N ILE A 254 21.36 3.58 -16.02
CA ILE A 254 22.47 2.63 -16.22
C ILE A 254 22.82 2.50 -17.72
N PHE A 255 21.85 2.66 -18.62
CA PHE A 255 22.04 2.51 -20.06
C PHE A 255 22.42 3.83 -20.77
N GLU A 256 22.05 4.98 -20.26
CA GLU A 256 22.46 6.28 -20.82
C GLU A 256 23.96 6.51 -20.62
N ASN A 257 24.54 6.11 -19.48
CA ASN A 257 25.98 6.16 -19.26
C ASN A 257 26.79 5.22 -20.18
N HIS A 258 26.16 4.22 -20.81
CA HIS A 258 26.85 3.32 -21.77
C HIS A 258 26.68 3.74 -23.23
N ARG A 259 25.73 4.62 -23.57
CA ARG A 259 25.57 5.15 -24.93
C ARG A 259 26.47 6.36 -25.23
N GLY A 260 26.92 7.06 -24.18
CA GLY A 260 27.83 8.21 -24.32
C GLY A 260 29.27 7.84 -24.74
N ASP A 261 29.69 6.57 -24.63
CA ASP A 261 31.10 6.17 -24.82
C ASP A 261 31.40 5.54 -26.20
N HIS A 262 30.41 5.40 -27.10
CA HIS A 262 30.61 4.78 -28.41
C HIS A 262 30.57 5.72 -29.62
N THR A 263 30.44 7.04 -29.41
CA THR A 263 30.41 8.01 -30.53
C THR A 263 31.73 8.75 -30.81
N HIS A 264 32.82 8.38 -30.13
CA HIS A 264 34.14 9.00 -30.36
C HIS A 264 35.24 8.01 -30.71
N LYS A 265 35.00 7.09 -31.64
CA LYS A 265 36.11 6.37 -32.35
C LYS A 265 35.65 6.00 -33.75
N ALA A 266 35.55 6.95 -34.64
CA ALA A 266 35.64 6.79 -36.09
C ALA A 266 35.99 8.14 -36.70
N SER A 267 37.28 8.45 -36.75
CA SER A 267 37.93 9.36 -37.66
C SER A 267 39.40 8.93 -37.81
#